data_ecb6bc75b572deabc29ad91da0240a18
#
_entry.id   ecb6bc75b572deabc29ad91da0240a18
#
_cell.length_a   1.000
_cell.length_b   1.000
_cell.length_c   1.000
_cell.angle_alpha   90.00
_cell.angle_beta   90.00
_cell.angle_gamma   90.00
#
_symmetry.space_group_name_H-M   'P 1'
#
loop_
_entity.id
_entity.type
_entity.pdbx_description
1 polymer ?
#
loop_
_entity_poly.entity_id
_entity_poly.type
_entity_poly.pdbx_seq_one_letter_code
_entity_poly.pdbx_strand_id
1 'polypeptide(L)'
;MKMKAAFQEVYGGFMSLLTGMRITLGQAFKPVITVQYPRQTLKMPARFRGHIQLVLDPKTGKSRCTACKLCERACPSDCIAVDGAKLEGQKRKSVTDYQLDFTTCSLCGSCVEACPFDAIEFSKEYNVVAFSRDVFNHMDLVQRLAARREIWAQNQPPAPPPPEPPSPAPVAAPAPASQPQNPA
;
A
#
# COMPACT_ATOMS: atom_id res chain seq x y z
N MET A 1 -55.83 -9.80 44.90
CA MET A 1 -54.76 -8.88 44.42
C MET A 1 -53.66 -9.57 43.62
N LYS A 2 -53.25 -10.82 43.93
CA LYS A 2 -52.16 -11.55 43.27
C LYS A 2 -52.45 -11.87 41.77
N MET A 3 -53.69 -12.14 41.38
CA MET A 3 -54.08 -12.53 40.04
C MET A 3 -54.00 -11.38 39.02
N LYS A 4 -54.26 -10.14 39.43
CA LYS A 4 -54.10 -8.94 38.57
C LYS A 4 -52.62 -8.62 38.31
N ALA A 5 -51.75 -8.80 39.30
CA ALA A 5 -50.31 -8.60 39.16
C ALA A 5 -49.70 -9.63 38.18
N ALA A 6 -50.05 -10.92 38.33
CA ALA A 6 -49.60 -11.98 37.40
C ALA A 6 -50.06 -11.72 35.96
N PHE A 7 -51.27 -11.24 35.76
CA PHE A 7 -51.76 -10.90 34.41
C PHE A 7 -50.99 -9.71 33.78
N GLN A 8 -50.66 -8.69 34.58
CA GLN A 8 -49.84 -7.57 34.14
C GLN A 8 -48.41 -8.00 33.74
N GLU A 9 -47.80 -8.89 34.52
CA GLU A 9 -46.47 -9.43 34.20
C GLU A 9 -46.49 -10.23 32.91
N VAL A 10 -47.46 -11.12 32.70
CA VAL A 10 -47.62 -11.89 31.47
C VAL A 10 -47.87 -10.98 30.25
N TYR A 11 -48.75 -10.00 30.42
CA TYR A 11 -49.01 -9.03 29.35
C TYR A 11 -47.80 -8.18 29.01
N GLY A 12 -47.06 -7.71 30.02
CA GLY A 12 -45.82 -6.96 29.83
C GLY A 12 -44.76 -7.80 29.11
N GLY A 13 -44.59 -9.07 29.51
CA GLY A 13 -43.68 -10.01 28.84
C GLY A 13 -44.07 -10.26 27.40
N PHE A 14 -45.35 -10.46 27.10
CA PHE A 14 -45.83 -10.66 25.74
C PHE A 14 -45.58 -9.42 24.87
N MET A 15 -45.87 -8.21 25.35
CA MET A 15 -45.60 -6.97 24.63
C MET A 15 -44.12 -6.72 24.40
N SER A 16 -43.26 -7.10 25.34
CA SER A 16 -41.81 -7.07 25.19
C SER A 16 -41.32 -7.98 24.07
N LEU A 17 -41.86 -9.22 23.99
CA LEU A 17 -41.54 -10.15 22.89
C LEU A 17 -41.99 -9.60 21.52
N LEU A 18 -43.20 -9.06 21.43
CA LEU A 18 -43.70 -8.44 20.20
C LEU A 18 -42.81 -7.26 19.76
N THR A 19 -42.38 -6.44 20.73
CA THR A 19 -41.44 -5.33 20.43
C THR A 19 -40.12 -5.84 19.93
N GLY A 20 -39.55 -6.87 20.56
CA GLY A 20 -38.31 -7.51 20.08
C GLY A 20 -38.45 -8.07 18.67
N MET A 21 -39.53 -8.79 18.40
CA MET A 21 -39.82 -9.32 17.05
C MET A 21 -39.95 -8.23 15.99
N ARG A 22 -40.60 -7.13 16.32
CA ARG A 22 -40.73 -5.98 15.41
C ARG A 22 -39.37 -5.37 15.08
N ILE A 23 -38.48 -5.26 16.05
CA ILE A 23 -37.11 -4.72 15.84
C ILE A 23 -36.33 -5.66 14.94
N THR A 24 -36.34 -6.97 15.23
CA THR A 24 -35.60 -7.96 14.41
C THR A 24 -36.15 -8.07 13.00
N LEU A 25 -37.48 -8.03 12.82
CA LEU A 25 -38.10 -8.01 11.50
C LEU A 25 -37.69 -6.77 10.71
N GLY A 26 -37.62 -5.60 11.36
CA GLY A 26 -37.13 -4.37 10.74
C GLY A 26 -35.67 -4.47 10.25
N GLN A 27 -34.84 -5.28 10.91
CA GLN A 27 -33.47 -5.51 10.47
C GLN A 27 -33.39 -6.41 9.22
N ALA A 28 -34.35 -7.32 9.04
CA ALA A 28 -34.40 -8.22 7.88
C ALA A 28 -34.55 -7.46 6.53
N PHE A 29 -35.15 -6.27 6.57
CA PHE A 29 -35.32 -5.42 5.36
C PHE A 29 -34.17 -4.44 5.13
N LYS A 30 -33.16 -4.41 6.01
CA LYS A 30 -31.99 -3.55 5.78
C LYS A 30 -31.00 -4.21 4.83
N PRO A 31 -30.26 -3.41 4.02
CA PRO A 31 -29.24 -3.96 3.13
C PRO A 31 -28.16 -4.68 3.94
N VAL A 32 -27.67 -5.79 3.39
CA VAL A 32 -26.58 -6.58 3.99
C VAL A 32 -25.29 -5.77 3.95
N ILE A 33 -24.66 -5.54 5.12
CA ILE A 33 -23.38 -4.84 5.27
C ILE A 33 -22.18 -5.78 5.43
N THR A 34 -22.44 -7.08 5.55
CA THR A 34 -21.39 -8.08 5.69
C THR A 34 -20.70 -8.34 4.35
N VAL A 35 -19.37 -8.38 4.36
CA VAL A 35 -18.58 -8.71 3.18
C VAL A 35 -18.56 -10.23 3.00
N GLN A 36 -18.93 -10.69 1.82
CA GLN A 36 -18.98 -12.11 1.48
C GLN A 36 -17.63 -12.59 0.95
N TYR A 37 -16.68 -12.81 1.84
CA TYR A 37 -15.40 -13.43 1.49
C TYR A 37 -15.61 -14.90 1.07
N PRO A 38 -14.94 -15.42 0.01
CA PRO A 38 -13.90 -14.79 -0.82
C PRO A 38 -14.43 -14.04 -2.06
N ARG A 39 -15.75 -14.00 -2.29
CA ARG A 39 -16.34 -13.36 -3.48
C ARG A 39 -16.16 -11.84 -3.50
N GLN A 40 -16.11 -11.27 -2.31
CA GLN A 40 -15.88 -9.83 -2.11
C GLN A 40 -14.69 -9.64 -1.20
N THR A 41 -13.80 -8.71 -1.55
CA THR A 41 -12.65 -8.32 -0.73
C THR A 41 -12.81 -6.88 -0.25
N LEU A 42 -12.36 -6.62 0.98
CA LEU A 42 -12.38 -5.27 1.54
C LEU A 42 -11.27 -4.43 0.92
N LYS A 43 -11.62 -3.23 0.49
CA LYS A 43 -10.64 -2.21 0.15
C LYS A 43 -10.11 -1.59 1.44
N MET A 44 -8.85 -1.86 1.77
CA MET A 44 -8.23 -1.36 2.98
C MET A 44 -8.10 0.17 2.96
N PRO A 45 -8.39 0.86 4.08
CA PRO A 45 -8.22 2.30 4.19
C PRO A 45 -6.74 2.70 4.07
N ALA A 46 -6.49 3.98 3.77
CA ALA A 46 -5.13 4.49 3.59
C ALA A 46 -4.24 4.30 4.83
N ARG A 47 -4.81 4.36 6.03
CA ARG A 47 -4.10 4.19 7.31
C ARG A 47 -3.94 2.75 7.76
N PHE A 48 -4.39 1.77 6.97
CA PHE A 48 -4.21 0.35 7.32
C PHE A 48 -2.72 0.00 7.35
N ARG A 49 -2.29 -0.66 8.43
CA ARG A 49 -0.92 -1.14 8.63
C ARG A 49 -0.89 -2.65 8.47
N GLY A 50 -0.56 -3.13 7.28
CA GLY A 50 -0.23 -4.53 7.03
C GLY A 50 1.25 -4.81 7.29
N HIS A 51 1.78 -5.92 6.80
CA HIS A 51 3.21 -6.16 6.86
C HIS A 51 3.97 -5.08 6.09
N ILE A 52 5.21 -4.82 6.48
CA ILE A 52 6.05 -3.88 5.74
C ILE A 52 6.44 -4.45 4.38
N GLN A 53 6.60 -3.58 3.40
CA GLN A 53 7.02 -3.95 2.05
C GLN A 53 7.98 -2.92 1.49
N LEU A 54 8.84 -3.36 0.58
CA LEU A 54 9.74 -2.47 -0.14
C LEU A 54 9.01 -1.72 -1.25
N VAL A 55 9.31 -0.45 -1.42
CA VAL A 55 8.75 0.41 -2.47
C VAL A 55 9.54 0.26 -3.76
N LEU A 56 8.82 0.07 -4.87
CA LEU A 56 9.37 0.12 -6.22
C LEU A 56 9.41 1.57 -6.70
N ASP A 57 10.53 1.96 -7.30
CA ASP A 57 10.60 3.22 -8.02
C ASP A 57 9.78 3.11 -9.32
N PRO A 58 8.77 3.96 -9.55
CA PRO A 58 7.89 3.88 -10.71
C PRO A 58 8.61 4.10 -12.04
N LYS A 59 9.78 4.74 -12.02
CA LYS A 59 10.56 5.03 -13.24
C LYS A 59 11.49 3.89 -13.62
N THR A 60 12.13 3.25 -12.64
CA THR A 60 13.19 2.27 -12.90
C THR A 60 12.76 0.83 -12.60
N GLY A 61 11.64 0.62 -11.90
CA GLY A 61 11.19 -0.68 -11.41
C GLY A 61 12.16 -1.33 -10.42
N LYS A 62 13.09 -0.57 -9.85
CA LYS A 62 14.06 -1.04 -8.85
C LYS A 62 13.62 -0.64 -7.46
N SER A 63 14.13 -1.35 -6.43
CA SER A 63 13.93 -0.94 -5.05
C SER A 63 14.64 0.39 -4.76
N ARG A 64 14.00 1.26 -3.99
CA ARG A 64 14.64 2.48 -3.46
C ARG A 64 15.59 2.19 -2.30
N CYS A 65 15.54 0.98 -1.74
CA CYS A 65 16.32 0.61 -0.57
C CYS A 65 17.82 0.55 -0.89
N THR A 66 18.62 1.23 -0.07
CA THR A 66 20.08 1.28 -0.17
C THR A 66 20.79 0.43 0.91
N ALA A 67 20.05 -0.40 1.62
CA ALA A 67 20.55 -1.24 2.72
C ALA A 67 21.38 -0.44 3.75
N CYS A 68 20.87 0.72 4.18
CA CYS A 68 21.55 1.58 5.17
C CYS A 68 21.40 1.12 6.63
N LYS A 69 20.58 0.08 6.89
CA LYS A 69 20.35 -0.52 8.22
C LYS A 69 19.71 0.42 9.26
N LEU A 70 19.16 1.57 8.85
CA LEU A 70 18.48 2.48 9.79
C LEU A 70 17.17 1.88 10.32
N CYS A 71 16.41 1.18 9.47
CA CYS A 71 15.18 0.50 9.85
C CYS A 71 15.41 -0.65 10.84
N GLU A 72 16.52 -1.40 10.70
CA GLU A 72 16.98 -2.43 11.62
C GLU A 72 17.24 -1.83 13.01
N ARG A 73 18.01 -0.74 13.10
CA ARG A 73 18.32 -0.06 14.37
C ARG A 73 17.11 0.65 15.01
N ALA A 74 16.16 1.09 14.19
CA ALA A 74 14.94 1.76 14.68
C ALA A 74 13.85 0.79 15.14
N CYS A 75 14.03 -0.51 14.92
CA CYS A 75 13.03 -1.52 15.27
C CYS A 75 13.08 -1.85 16.77
N PRO A 76 12.03 -1.57 17.56
CA PRO A 76 12.01 -1.89 18.98
C PRO A 76 11.89 -3.39 19.25
N SER A 77 11.40 -4.17 18.29
CA SER A 77 11.20 -5.62 18.42
C SER A 77 12.33 -6.42 17.76
N ASP A 78 13.35 -5.77 17.21
CA ASP A 78 14.49 -6.39 16.51
C ASP A 78 14.08 -7.46 15.47
N CYS A 79 12.98 -7.18 14.75
CA CYS A 79 12.38 -8.12 13.82
C CYS A 79 12.82 -7.91 12.35
N ILE A 80 13.80 -7.04 12.10
CA ILE A 80 14.28 -6.68 10.77
C ILE A 80 15.78 -6.95 10.66
N ALA A 81 16.16 -7.75 9.67
CA ALA A 81 17.57 -7.94 9.28
C ALA A 81 17.73 -7.49 7.83
N VAL A 82 18.72 -6.65 7.56
CA VAL A 82 18.95 -6.08 6.23
C VAL A 82 20.39 -6.25 5.80
N ASP A 83 20.60 -6.90 4.65
CA ASP A 83 21.90 -6.98 4.01
C ASP A 83 21.86 -6.42 2.60
N GLY A 84 22.98 -5.85 2.20
CA GLY A 84 23.12 -5.23 0.88
C GLY A 84 24.54 -5.26 0.36
N ALA A 85 24.65 -5.54 -0.93
CA ALA A 85 25.91 -5.54 -1.65
C ALA A 85 25.97 -4.36 -2.63
N LYS A 86 27.18 -3.95 -2.95
CA LYS A 86 27.44 -3.00 -4.00
C LYS A 86 27.59 -3.78 -5.31
N LEU A 87 26.61 -3.66 -6.20
CA LEU A 87 26.70 -4.25 -7.54
C LEU A 87 27.73 -3.47 -8.38
N GLU A 88 28.47 -4.20 -9.19
CA GLU A 88 29.42 -3.61 -10.14
C GLU A 88 28.69 -2.62 -11.06
N GLY A 89 29.22 -1.40 -11.19
CA GLY A 89 28.64 -0.32 -11.97
C GLY A 89 27.59 0.56 -11.26
N GLN A 90 27.24 0.26 -10.00
CA GLN A 90 26.34 1.12 -9.23
C GLN A 90 27.09 1.94 -8.18
N LYS A 91 26.77 3.25 -8.13
CA LYS A 91 27.35 4.16 -7.10
C LYS A 91 26.79 3.90 -5.70
N ARG A 92 25.59 3.31 -5.56
CA ARG A 92 24.93 3.03 -4.28
C ARG A 92 24.83 1.53 -4.04
N LYS A 93 24.81 1.14 -2.76
CA LYS A 93 24.48 -0.24 -2.37
C LYS A 93 23.02 -0.53 -2.76
N SER A 94 22.75 -1.76 -3.14
CA SER A 94 21.42 -2.29 -3.36
C SER A 94 21.11 -3.34 -2.30
N VAL A 95 19.86 -3.42 -1.88
CA VAL A 95 19.42 -4.47 -0.96
C VAL A 95 19.50 -5.81 -1.67
N THR A 96 20.17 -6.77 -1.04
CA THR A 96 20.27 -8.17 -1.52
C THR A 96 19.42 -9.10 -0.70
N ASP A 97 19.34 -8.86 0.59
CA ASP A 97 18.50 -9.61 1.52
C ASP A 97 17.78 -8.66 2.48
N TYR A 98 16.51 -8.92 2.71
CA TYR A 98 15.68 -8.17 3.65
C TYR A 98 14.71 -9.13 4.32
N GLN A 99 15.07 -9.56 5.50
CA GLN A 99 14.31 -10.49 6.32
C GLN A 99 13.43 -9.73 7.31
N LEU A 100 12.17 -10.10 7.37
CA LEU A 100 11.22 -9.62 8.35
C LEU A 100 10.65 -10.80 9.14
N ASP A 101 10.85 -10.80 10.46
CA ASP A 101 10.04 -11.63 11.34
C ASP A 101 8.69 -10.92 11.62
N PHE A 102 7.69 -11.31 10.84
CA PHE A 102 6.36 -10.73 10.98
C PHE A 102 5.64 -11.18 12.25
N THR A 103 6.06 -12.28 12.87
CA THR A 103 5.43 -12.82 14.08
C THR A 103 5.74 -11.98 15.32
N THR A 104 6.90 -11.30 15.35
CA THR A 104 7.34 -10.42 16.43
C THR A 104 7.10 -8.94 16.11
N CYS A 105 6.74 -8.63 14.86
CA CYS A 105 6.52 -7.26 14.42
C CYS A 105 5.27 -6.63 15.05
N SER A 106 5.43 -5.55 15.80
CA SER A 106 4.33 -4.80 16.44
C SER A 106 3.61 -3.80 15.52
N LEU A 107 3.98 -3.71 14.23
CA LEU A 107 3.41 -2.78 13.24
C LEU A 107 3.46 -1.30 13.69
N CYS A 108 4.42 -0.93 14.51
CA CYS A 108 4.55 0.41 15.09
C CYS A 108 4.83 1.51 14.06
N GLY A 109 5.57 1.18 12.97
CA GLY A 109 5.91 2.12 11.90
C GLY A 109 7.23 2.85 12.06
N SER A 110 7.98 2.66 13.16
CA SER A 110 9.27 3.31 13.39
C SER A 110 10.27 3.07 12.26
N CYS A 111 10.26 1.89 11.64
CA CYS A 111 11.11 1.58 10.48
C CYS A 111 10.75 2.39 9.24
N VAL A 112 9.46 2.68 9.03
CA VAL A 112 8.98 3.50 7.90
C VAL A 112 9.39 4.96 8.11
N GLU A 113 9.21 5.49 9.33
CA GLU A 113 9.56 6.86 9.70
C GLU A 113 11.07 7.10 9.69
N ALA A 114 11.87 6.09 10.07
CA ALA A 114 13.33 6.17 10.08
C ALA A 114 13.96 6.07 8.69
N CYS A 115 13.20 5.74 7.64
CA CYS A 115 13.73 5.54 6.30
C CYS A 115 13.89 6.87 5.54
N PRO A 116 15.12 7.37 5.28
CA PRO A 116 15.34 8.65 4.59
C PRO A 116 15.06 8.60 3.08
N PHE A 117 14.82 7.40 2.54
CA PHE A 117 14.60 7.18 1.10
C PHE A 117 13.16 6.82 0.77
N ASP A 118 12.26 6.82 1.75
CA ASP A 118 10.88 6.32 1.58
C ASP A 118 10.84 4.97 0.85
N ALA A 119 11.76 4.09 1.23
CA ALA A 119 11.95 2.80 0.57
C ALA A 119 11.08 1.68 1.18
N ILE A 120 10.37 1.97 2.27
CA ILE A 120 9.55 1.03 3.02
C ILE A 120 8.17 1.65 3.23
N GLU A 121 7.13 0.85 3.03
CA GLU A 121 5.75 1.24 3.28
C GLU A 121 4.95 0.08 3.89
N PHE A 122 3.76 0.35 4.39
CA PHE A 122 2.83 -0.69 4.84
C PHE A 122 2.05 -1.27 3.67
N SER A 123 2.04 -2.59 3.56
CA SER A 123 1.20 -3.33 2.63
C SER A 123 -0.29 -3.11 2.93
N LYS A 124 -1.12 -3.18 1.90
CA LYS A 124 -2.58 -3.24 2.02
C LYS A 124 -3.12 -4.67 1.97
N GLU A 125 -2.23 -5.65 1.95
CA GLU A 125 -2.60 -7.06 1.98
C GLU A 125 -3.00 -7.45 3.41
N TYR A 126 -4.24 -7.93 3.57
CA TYR A 126 -4.76 -8.43 4.83
C TYR A 126 -4.97 -9.96 4.83
N ASN A 127 -4.97 -10.57 3.64
CA ASN A 127 -5.17 -12.01 3.44
C ASN A 127 -3.85 -12.76 3.34
N VAL A 128 -2.97 -12.58 4.31
CA VAL A 128 -1.70 -13.31 4.34
C VAL A 128 -1.91 -14.61 5.12
N VAL A 129 -1.95 -15.73 4.42
CA VAL A 129 -2.19 -17.06 5.00
C VAL A 129 -1.08 -18.02 4.59
N ALA A 130 -0.64 -18.85 5.50
CA ALA A 130 0.32 -19.92 5.25
C ALA A 130 -0.01 -21.16 6.10
N PHE A 131 0.45 -22.33 5.68
CA PHE A 131 0.28 -23.58 6.43
C PHE A 131 1.28 -23.72 7.58
N SER A 132 2.44 -23.09 7.49
CA SER A 132 3.49 -23.08 8.51
C SER A 132 3.76 -21.67 8.99
N ARG A 133 4.08 -21.52 10.28
CA ARG A 133 4.49 -20.26 10.89
C ARG A 133 5.83 -19.77 10.37
N ASP A 134 6.69 -20.67 9.90
CA ASP A 134 8.04 -20.32 9.45
C ASP A 134 8.06 -19.32 8.29
N VAL A 135 7.02 -19.35 7.45
CA VAL A 135 6.84 -18.37 6.36
C VAL A 135 6.72 -16.92 6.89
N PHE A 136 6.24 -16.77 8.11
CA PHE A 136 6.11 -15.45 8.77
C PHE A 136 7.31 -15.09 9.62
N ASN A 137 8.04 -16.09 10.14
CA ASN A 137 9.28 -15.85 10.90
C ASN A 137 10.40 -15.33 9.98
N HIS A 138 10.43 -15.80 8.72
CA HIS A 138 11.47 -15.47 7.73
C HIS A 138 10.84 -14.96 6.45
N MET A 139 10.14 -13.83 6.54
CA MET A 139 9.52 -13.22 5.37
C MET A 139 10.55 -12.43 4.57
N ASP A 140 10.96 -12.97 3.42
CA ASP A 140 11.87 -12.29 2.50
C ASP A 140 11.12 -11.23 1.69
N LEU A 141 11.38 -9.97 1.97
CA LEU A 141 10.75 -8.84 1.29
C LEU A 141 11.34 -8.59 -0.10
N VAL A 142 12.55 -9.07 -0.39
CA VAL A 142 13.18 -8.94 -1.72
C VAL A 142 12.50 -9.89 -2.70
N GLN A 143 12.23 -11.13 -2.30
CA GLN A 143 11.48 -12.08 -3.11
C GLN A 143 10.05 -11.60 -3.37
N ARG A 144 9.38 -11.08 -2.35
CA ARG A 144 8.05 -10.48 -2.51
C ARG A 144 8.06 -9.26 -3.43
N LEU A 145 9.12 -8.46 -3.35
CA LEU A 145 9.32 -7.34 -4.27
C LEU A 145 9.49 -7.81 -5.71
N ALA A 146 10.24 -8.92 -5.94
CA ALA A 146 10.42 -9.48 -7.27
C ALA A 146 9.09 -9.93 -7.89
N ALA A 147 8.26 -10.63 -7.14
CA ALA A 147 6.92 -11.02 -7.57
C ALA A 147 6.03 -9.79 -7.90
N ARG A 148 6.04 -8.76 -7.05
CA ARG A 148 5.32 -7.50 -7.34
C ARG A 148 5.86 -6.77 -8.56
N ARG A 149 7.15 -6.85 -8.82
CA ARG A 149 7.79 -6.25 -9.98
C ARG A 149 7.32 -6.90 -11.29
N GLU A 150 7.12 -8.21 -11.30
CA GLU A 150 6.56 -8.91 -12.45
C GLU A 150 5.12 -8.46 -12.74
N ILE A 151 4.28 -8.37 -11.71
CA ILE A 151 2.91 -7.85 -11.82
C ILE A 151 2.92 -6.39 -12.29
N TRP A 152 3.83 -5.58 -11.77
CA TRP A 152 3.98 -4.18 -12.18
C TRP A 152 4.39 -4.05 -13.65
N ALA A 153 5.34 -4.89 -14.12
CA ALA A 153 5.76 -4.91 -15.50
C ALA A 153 4.63 -5.29 -16.47
N GLN A 154 3.75 -6.22 -16.06
CA GLN A 154 2.58 -6.62 -16.83
C GLN A 154 1.48 -5.54 -16.91
N ASN A 155 1.36 -4.71 -15.86
CA ASN A 155 0.32 -3.69 -15.74
C ASN A 155 0.77 -2.30 -16.18
N GLN A 156 2.00 -2.14 -16.69
CA GLN A 156 2.42 -0.85 -17.23
C GLN A 156 1.64 -0.53 -18.50
N PRO A 157 1.03 0.67 -18.59
CA PRO A 157 0.58 1.16 -19.88
C PRO A 157 1.78 1.25 -20.83
N PRO A 158 1.58 1.04 -22.15
CA PRO A 158 2.64 1.14 -23.12
C PRO A 158 3.40 2.46 -22.92
N ALA A 159 4.73 2.40 -22.90
CA ALA A 159 5.58 3.55 -22.68
C ALA A 159 5.14 4.70 -23.59
N PRO A 160 5.01 5.95 -23.10
CA PRO A 160 4.71 7.07 -23.97
C PRO A 160 5.78 7.10 -25.07
N PRO A 161 5.39 7.38 -26.33
CA PRO A 161 6.33 7.47 -27.44
C PRO A 161 7.48 8.42 -27.03
N PRO A 162 8.72 8.13 -27.44
CA PRO A 162 9.84 9.00 -27.15
C PRO A 162 9.49 10.42 -27.60
N PRO A 163 9.87 11.46 -26.82
CA PRO A 163 9.57 12.84 -27.19
C PRO A 163 10.10 13.08 -28.62
N GLU A 164 9.21 13.53 -29.50
CA GLU A 164 9.60 13.92 -30.86
C GLU A 164 10.80 14.85 -30.78
N PRO A 165 11.82 14.63 -31.63
CA PRO A 165 12.96 15.54 -31.67
C PRO A 165 12.41 16.97 -31.88
N PRO A 166 12.95 17.97 -31.17
CA PRO A 166 12.47 19.32 -31.28
C PRO A 166 12.42 19.72 -32.75
N SER A 167 11.25 20.14 -33.23
CA SER A 167 11.07 20.62 -34.60
C SER A 167 12.16 21.66 -34.87
N PRO A 168 12.84 21.62 -36.04
CA PRO A 168 13.88 22.60 -36.34
C PRO A 168 13.29 24.00 -36.16
N ALA A 169 14.00 24.82 -35.38
CA ALA A 169 13.58 26.18 -35.12
C ALA A 169 13.36 26.90 -36.48
N PRO A 170 12.28 27.69 -36.62
CA PRO A 170 12.05 28.42 -37.87
C PRO A 170 13.26 29.25 -38.17
N VAL A 171 13.84 28.96 -39.34
CA VAL A 171 14.99 29.71 -39.87
C VAL A 171 14.60 31.20 -39.86
N ALA A 172 15.29 32.00 -39.06
CA ALA A 172 15.07 33.43 -38.97
C ALA A 172 15.14 34.02 -40.38
N ALA A 173 14.09 34.68 -40.83
CA ALA A 173 14.05 35.36 -42.09
C ALA A 173 15.22 36.36 -42.13
N PRO A 174 15.96 36.46 -43.28
CA PRO A 174 17.03 37.44 -43.39
C PRO A 174 16.51 38.85 -43.16
N ALA A 175 17.21 39.60 -42.32
CA ALA A 175 16.89 40.98 -41.99
C ALA A 175 16.82 41.83 -43.28
N PRO A 176 15.83 42.75 -43.44
CA PRO A 176 15.75 43.58 -44.62
C PRO A 176 17.01 44.48 -44.71
N ALA A 177 17.60 44.47 -45.89
CA ALA A 177 18.78 45.28 -46.20
C ALA A 177 18.48 46.79 -45.89
N SER A 178 19.37 47.40 -45.13
CA SER A 178 19.36 48.82 -44.82
C SER A 178 19.45 49.65 -46.11
N GLN A 179 18.41 50.43 -46.38
CA GLN A 179 18.44 51.40 -47.49
C GLN A 179 19.50 52.45 -47.23
N PRO A 180 20.27 52.89 -48.28
CA PRO A 180 21.23 53.95 -48.12
C PRO A 180 20.51 55.28 -47.90
N GLN A 181 20.81 55.96 -46.83
CA GLN A 181 20.37 57.33 -46.60
C GLN A 181 21.12 58.25 -47.54
N ASN A 182 20.35 58.96 -48.35
CA ASN A 182 20.85 60.00 -49.25
C ASN A 182 21.10 61.29 -48.47
N PRO A 183 22.28 61.95 -48.54
CA PRO A 183 22.53 63.23 -47.90
C PRO A 183 22.01 64.36 -48.75
N ALA A 184 21.23 65.29 -48.19
CA ALA A 184 20.96 66.61 -48.70
C ALA A 184 21.49 67.68 -47.72
#